data_b2c4ad901d9f6e3f8c63d419ca3beff0
#
_entry.id   b2c4ad901d9f6e3f8c63d419ca3beff0
#
_cell.length_a   1.000
_cell.length_b   1.000
_cell.length_c   1.000
_cell.angle_alpha   90.00
_cell.angle_beta   90.00
_cell.angle_gamma   90.00
#
_symmetry.space_group_name_H-M   'P 1'
#
loop_
_entity.id
_entity.type
_entity.pdbx_description
1 polymer ?
#
loop_
_entity_poly.entity_id
_entity_poly.type
_entity_poly.pdbx_seq_one_letter_code
_entity_poly.pdbx_strand_id
1 'polypeptide(L)'
;MKQLIIVLLAVTVFATTALVSAATKAPLSTPALSQSIGKGKPVLVFFQNPNGGPCKAQQQVLDKLTEKRKGTFTIAPVNAMEQNDQKAFYDYGVRSLPSLVLVDKAGAISKVFPPGIQSIETITSALDGLK
;
A
#
# COMPACT_ATOMS: atom_id res chain seq x y z
N MET A 1 62.32 12.21 37.63
CA MET A 1 61.61 12.59 36.41
C MET A 1 60.42 11.71 36.25
N LYS A 2 59.26 12.22 36.49
CA LYS A 2 58.00 11.46 36.32
C LYS A 2 57.45 11.81 34.92
N GLN A 3 57.48 10.85 34.02
CA GLN A 3 56.87 10.99 32.72
C GLN A 3 55.39 10.74 32.86
N LEU A 4 54.60 11.78 32.59
CA LEU A 4 53.14 11.72 32.54
C LEU A 4 52.75 11.14 31.19
N ILE A 5 52.31 9.88 31.14
CA ILE A 5 51.73 9.29 29.94
C ILE A 5 50.28 9.72 29.87
N ILE A 6 49.95 10.65 29.02
CA ILE A 6 48.60 11.02 28.70
C ILE A 6 48.09 10.00 27.67
N VAL A 7 47.26 9.06 28.15
CA VAL A 7 46.53 8.17 27.25
C VAL A 7 45.30 8.93 26.74
N LEU A 8 45.40 9.38 25.48
CA LEU A 8 44.26 9.97 24.76
C LEU A 8 43.32 8.86 24.35
N LEU A 9 42.22 8.68 25.08
CA LEU A 9 41.14 7.78 24.69
C LEU A 9 40.33 8.46 23.58
N ALA A 10 40.59 8.11 22.33
CA ALA A 10 39.78 8.53 21.21
C ALA A 10 38.47 7.72 21.23
N VAL A 11 37.40 8.34 21.72
CA VAL A 11 36.04 7.78 21.61
C VAL A 11 35.56 8.02 20.17
N THR A 12 35.68 7.02 19.34
CA THR A 12 35.05 7.01 18.01
C THR A 12 33.56 6.74 18.19
N VAL A 13 32.79 7.82 18.15
CA VAL A 13 31.33 7.71 18.07
C VAL A 13 30.98 7.25 16.65
N PHE A 14 30.67 5.96 16.49
CA PHE A 14 30.06 5.44 15.28
C PHE A 14 28.62 5.96 15.24
N ALA A 15 28.41 7.04 14.51
CA ALA A 15 27.06 7.48 14.13
C ALA A 15 26.51 6.46 13.15
N THR A 16 25.72 5.50 13.62
CA THR A 16 24.91 4.64 12.77
C THR A 16 23.79 5.50 12.20
N THR A 17 23.99 6.01 10.99
CA THR A 17 22.91 6.61 10.22
C THR A 17 21.97 5.49 9.80
N ALA A 18 20.89 5.29 10.56
CA ALA A 18 19.79 4.45 10.13
C ALA A 18 19.19 5.09 8.87
N LEU A 19 19.36 4.42 7.72
CA LEU A 19 18.64 4.76 6.50
C LEU A 19 17.17 4.51 6.74
N VAL A 20 16.43 5.55 7.12
CA VAL A 20 14.98 5.51 7.17
C VAL A 20 14.51 5.53 5.72
N SER A 21 14.11 4.36 5.20
CA SER A 21 13.46 4.27 3.90
C SER A 21 12.14 5.02 3.98
N ALA A 22 12.02 6.15 3.25
CA ALA A 22 10.77 6.89 3.17
C ALA A 22 9.72 6.03 2.46
N ALA A 23 8.59 5.76 3.15
CA ALA A 23 7.47 5.05 2.56
C ALA A 23 6.89 5.86 1.40
N THR A 24 6.56 5.19 0.28
CA THR A 24 5.96 5.82 -0.88
C THR A 24 4.50 6.18 -0.60
N LYS A 25 4.17 7.46 -0.70
CA LYS A 25 2.78 7.91 -0.59
C LYS A 25 1.96 7.44 -1.78
N ALA A 26 0.74 6.97 -1.49
CA ALA A 26 -0.20 6.56 -2.52
C ALA A 26 -0.73 7.79 -3.29
N PRO A 27 -0.70 7.79 -4.64
CA PRO A 27 -1.27 8.87 -5.42
C PRO A 27 -2.77 9.08 -5.19
N LEU A 28 -3.19 10.32 -5.00
CA LEU A 28 -4.58 10.71 -4.78
C LEU A 28 -5.23 11.14 -6.09
N SER A 29 -5.18 10.29 -7.09
CA SER A 29 -5.48 10.61 -8.49
C SER A 29 -6.97 10.78 -8.80
N THR A 30 -7.85 10.28 -7.93
CA THR A 30 -9.31 10.35 -8.11
C THR A 30 -9.98 10.83 -6.82
N PRO A 31 -11.24 11.35 -6.91
CA PRO A 31 -11.99 11.69 -5.70
C PRO A 31 -12.16 10.51 -4.73
N ALA A 32 -12.41 9.31 -5.23
CA ALA A 32 -12.53 8.11 -4.40
C ALA A 32 -11.25 7.82 -3.62
N LEU A 33 -10.08 7.94 -4.25
CA LEU A 33 -8.78 7.77 -3.59
C LEU A 33 -8.54 8.87 -2.55
N SER A 34 -8.80 10.12 -2.91
CA SER A 34 -8.66 11.26 -1.99
C SER A 34 -9.52 11.13 -0.74
N GLN A 35 -10.74 10.61 -0.88
CA GLN A 35 -11.69 10.46 0.22
C GLN A 35 -11.40 9.25 1.11
N SER A 36 -10.69 8.26 0.61
CA SER A 36 -10.43 7.00 1.31
C SER A 36 -9.04 6.92 1.93
N ILE A 37 -8.02 7.39 1.24
CA ILE A 37 -6.62 7.25 1.63
C ILE A 37 -6.24 8.27 2.71
N GLY A 38 -5.51 7.81 3.73
CA GLY A 38 -5.02 8.66 4.79
C GLY A 38 -6.09 9.07 5.80
N LYS A 39 -7.17 8.31 5.92
CA LYS A 39 -8.31 8.60 6.82
C LYS A 39 -8.36 7.68 8.06
N GLY A 40 -7.24 7.06 8.39
CA GLY A 40 -7.11 6.23 9.60
C GLY A 40 -7.45 4.75 9.40
N LYS A 41 -7.79 4.34 8.18
CA LYS A 41 -8.01 2.94 7.82
C LYS A 41 -7.14 2.55 6.63
N PRO A 42 -6.71 1.28 6.55
CA PRO A 42 -6.10 0.76 5.33
C PRO A 42 -7.07 0.83 4.16
N VAL A 43 -6.54 1.05 2.96
CA VAL A 43 -7.32 1.10 1.73
C VAL A 43 -6.78 0.07 0.75
N LEU A 44 -7.67 -0.73 0.21
CA LEU A 44 -7.37 -1.63 -0.89
C LEU A 44 -7.84 -0.96 -2.18
N VAL A 45 -6.91 -0.52 -3.00
CA VAL A 45 -7.21 0.11 -4.30
C VAL A 45 -7.43 -1.01 -5.30
N PHE A 46 -8.62 -1.03 -5.88
CA PHE A 46 -9.06 -2.08 -6.81
C PHE A 46 -9.20 -1.53 -8.22
N PHE A 47 -8.20 -1.85 -9.05
CA PHE A 47 -8.20 -1.52 -10.49
C PHE A 47 -8.93 -2.60 -11.26
N GLN A 48 -9.99 -2.23 -11.97
CA GLN A 48 -10.89 -3.17 -12.62
C GLN A 48 -11.46 -2.66 -13.94
N ASN A 49 -11.89 -3.62 -14.75
CA ASN A 49 -12.91 -3.43 -15.79
C ASN A 49 -14.18 -4.13 -15.32
N PRO A 50 -15.28 -3.41 -15.05
CA PRO A 50 -16.52 -4.02 -14.53
C PRO A 50 -17.12 -5.10 -15.43
N ASN A 51 -16.80 -5.08 -16.72
CA ASN A 51 -17.28 -6.07 -17.69
C ASN A 51 -16.35 -7.27 -17.84
N GLY A 52 -15.18 -7.26 -17.20
CA GLY A 52 -14.19 -8.33 -17.28
C GLY A 52 -14.52 -9.49 -16.35
N GLY A 53 -14.46 -10.74 -16.85
CA GLY A 53 -14.69 -11.95 -16.06
C GLY A 53 -13.76 -12.08 -14.84
N PRO A 54 -12.43 -11.96 -15.01
CA PRO A 54 -11.48 -12.00 -13.89
C PRO A 54 -11.73 -10.89 -12.86
N CYS A 55 -12.11 -9.69 -13.29
CA CYS A 55 -12.44 -8.59 -12.39
C CYS A 55 -13.71 -8.88 -11.58
N LYS A 56 -14.70 -9.52 -12.17
CA LYS A 56 -15.90 -9.97 -11.44
C LYS A 56 -15.56 -11.03 -10.39
N ALA A 57 -14.68 -11.97 -10.71
CA ALA A 57 -14.22 -12.97 -9.76
C ALA A 57 -13.47 -12.33 -8.59
N GLN A 58 -12.60 -11.35 -8.85
CA GLN A 58 -11.93 -10.59 -7.79
C GLN A 58 -12.92 -9.81 -6.94
N GLN A 59 -13.94 -9.20 -7.54
CA GLN A 59 -14.99 -8.49 -6.80
C GLN A 59 -15.69 -9.41 -5.80
N GLN A 60 -16.00 -10.63 -6.18
CA GLN A 60 -16.62 -11.62 -5.29
C GLN A 60 -15.76 -11.96 -4.08
N VAL A 61 -14.44 -12.07 -4.27
CA VAL A 61 -13.48 -12.27 -3.18
C VAL A 61 -13.49 -11.06 -2.24
N LEU A 62 -13.48 -9.85 -2.80
CA LEU A 62 -13.50 -8.61 -2.02
C LEU A 62 -14.82 -8.43 -1.24
N ASP A 63 -15.94 -8.82 -1.82
CA ASP A 63 -17.24 -8.78 -1.14
C ASP A 63 -17.26 -9.69 0.09
N LYS A 64 -16.76 -10.91 -0.04
CA LYS A 64 -16.61 -11.85 1.09
C LYS A 64 -15.67 -11.32 2.17
N LEU A 65 -14.55 -10.72 1.76
CA LEU A 65 -13.60 -10.14 2.70
C LEU A 65 -14.21 -8.95 3.45
N THR A 66 -14.98 -8.12 2.76
CA THR A 66 -15.68 -6.98 3.37
C THR A 66 -16.67 -7.44 4.44
N GLU A 67 -17.41 -8.53 4.20
CA GLU A 67 -18.31 -9.09 5.19
C GLU A 67 -17.58 -9.64 6.43
N LYS A 68 -16.45 -10.32 6.21
CA LYS A 68 -15.66 -10.90 7.31
C LYS A 68 -14.92 -9.85 8.15
N ARG A 69 -14.60 -8.71 7.56
CA ARG A 69 -13.76 -7.67 8.18
C ARG A 69 -14.39 -6.29 8.14
N LYS A 70 -15.68 -6.21 8.35
CA LYS A 70 -16.48 -4.97 8.34
C LYS A 70 -15.80 -3.87 9.16
N GLY A 71 -15.66 -2.70 8.54
CA GLY A 71 -15.17 -1.49 9.20
C GLY A 71 -13.67 -1.46 9.46
N THR A 72 -12.90 -2.48 9.08
CA THR A 72 -11.45 -2.55 9.33
C THR A 72 -10.61 -2.01 8.18
N PHE A 73 -11.15 -1.95 6.99
CA PHE A 73 -10.50 -1.40 5.79
C PHE A 73 -11.54 -0.86 4.82
N THR A 74 -11.08 -0.13 3.82
CA THR A 74 -11.92 0.45 2.76
C THR A 74 -11.44 -0.06 1.40
N ILE A 75 -12.37 -0.28 0.48
CA ILE A 75 -12.06 -0.55 -0.93
C ILE A 75 -12.29 0.72 -1.73
N ALA A 76 -11.27 1.15 -2.49
CA ALA A 76 -11.37 2.25 -3.43
C ALA A 76 -11.31 1.71 -4.85
N PRO A 77 -12.43 1.66 -5.58
CA PRO A 77 -12.45 1.18 -6.96
C PRO A 77 -11.86 2.21 -7.92
N VAL A 78 -11.12 1.70 -8.91
CA VAL A 78 -10.61 2.47 -10.05
C VAL A 78 -11.05 1.75 -11.32
N ASN A 79 -11.86 2.41 -12.13
CA ASN A 79 -12.56 1.79 -13.25
C ASN A 79 -11.88 2.14 -14.58
N ALA A 80 -11.44 1.10 -15.30
CA ALA A 80 -10.79 1.26 -16.60
C ALA A 80 -11.71 1.88 -17.68
N MET A 81 -13.02 1.82 -17.49
CA MET A 81 -14.01 2.39 -18.41
C MET A 81 -14.33 3.86 -18.14
N GLU A 82 -13.85 4.40 -17.00
CA GLU A 82 -14.07 5.80 -16.63
C GLU A 82 -12.89 6.67 -17.05
N GLN A 83 -13.17 7.71 -17.83
CA GLN A 83 -12.11 8.61 -18.30
C GLN A 83 -11.41 9.32 -17.13
N ASN A 84 -12.16 9.71 -16.11
CA ASN A 84 -11.62 10.40 -14.94
C ASN A 84 -10.71 9.51 -14.06
N ASP A 85 -10.74 8.19 -14.26
CA ASP A 85 -9.93 7.23 -13.51
C ASP A 85 -8.61 6.89 -14.23
N GLN A 86 -8.42 7.30 -15.48
CA GLN A 86 -7.24 6.96 -16.28
C GLN A 86 -5.92 7.44 -15.62
N LYS A 87 -5.97 8.61 -15.00
CA LYS A 87 -4.79 9.15 -14.30
C LYS A 87 -4.29 8.20 -13.19
N ALA A 88 -5.19 7.54 -12.48
CA ALA A 88 -4.81 6.58 -11.44
C ALA A 88 -4.07 5.37 -12.02
N PHE A 89 -4.50 4.84 -13.16
CA PHE A 89 -3.78 3.76 -13.83
C PHE A 89 -2.34 4.15 -14.15
N TYR A 90 -2.16 5.34 -14.66
CA TYR A 90 -0.84 5.87 -14.96
C TYR A 90 0.00 6.10 -13.70
N ASP A 91 -0.55 6.77 -12.70
CA ASP A 91 0.16 7.13 -11.47
C ASP A 91 0.59 5.90 -10.65
N TYR A 92 -0.23 4.84 -10.65
CA TYR A 92 0.07 3.57 -9.97
C TYR A 92 0.82 2.57 -10.86
N GLY A 93 1.03 2.87 -12.14
CA GLY A 93 1.71 1.99 -13.07
C GLY A 93 0.96 0.69 -13.39
N VAL A 94 -0.37 0.70 -13.31
CA VAL A 94 -1.21 -0.49 -13.53
C VAL A 94 -1.46 -0.70 -15.03
N ARG A 95 -1.15 -1.90 -15.53
CA ARG A 95 -1.30 -2.29 -16.93
C ARG A 95 -2.15 -3.53 -17.15
N SER A 96 -2.42 -4.28 -16.11
CA SER A 96 -3.18 -5.54 -16.18
C SER A 96 -4.30 -5.52 -15.15
N LEU A 97 -5.42 -6.16 -15.48
CA LEU A 97 -6.62 -6.18 -14.66
C LEU A 97 -7.07 -7.62 -14.36
N PRO A 98 -7.56 -7.91 -13.16
CA PRO A 98 -7.63 -7.02 -12.02
C PRO A 98 -6.25 -6.78 -11.38
N SER A 99 -6.10 -5.64 -10.70
CA SER A 99 -4.90 -5.35 -9.91
C SER A 99 -5.30 -4.73 -8.57
N LEU A 100 -4.55 -5.06 -7.53
CA LEU A 100 -4.77 -4.57 -6.17
C LEU A 100 -3.51 -3.88 -5.65
N VAL A 101 -3.71 -2.78 -4.94
CA VAL A 101 -2.66 -2.08 -4.20
C VAL A 101 -3.16 -1.84 -2.78
N LEU A 102 -2.40 -2.27 -1.78
CA LEU A 102 -2.72 -2.04 -0.38
C LEU A 102 -2.02 -0.78 0.12
N VAL A 103 -2.81 0.15 0.63
CA VAL A 103 -2.36 1.41 1.23
C VAL A 103 -2.61 1.34 2.73
N ASP A 104 -1.63 1.70 3.53
CA ASP A 104 -1.77 1.71 4.99
C ASP A 104 -2.64 2.88 5.49
N LYS A 105 -2.96 2.88 6.77
CA LYS A 105 -3.80 3.92 7.40
C LYS A 105 -3.21 5.33 7.33
N ALA A 106 -1.91 5.44 7.12
CA ALA A 106 -1.20 6.72 6.98
C ALA A 106 -1.15 7.22 5.53
N GLY A 107 -1.60 6.43 4.57
CA GLY A 107 -1.61 6.79 3.16
C GLY A 107 -0.37 6.36 2.37
N ALA A 108 0.46 5.49 2.93
CA ALA A 108 1.62 4.93 2.24
C ALA A 108 1.30 3.59 1.57
N ILE A 109 1.85 3.36 0.38
CA ILE A 109 1.74 2.06 -0.28
C ILE A 109 2.47 1.01 0.55
N SER A 110 1.74 -0.01 1.00
CA SER A 110 2.28 -1.13 1.76
C SER A 110 2.60 -2.32 0.88
N LYS A 111 1.75 -2.62 -0.09
CA LYS A 111 1.95 -3.76 -1.00
C LYS A 111 1.31 -3.50 -2.35
N VAL A 112 2.06 -3.80 -3.41
CA VAL A 112 1.55 -3.93 -4.77
C VAL A 112 1.44 -5.42 -5.06
N PHE A 113 0.21 -5.91 -5.22
CA PHE A 113 -0.01 -7.32 -5.53
C PHE A 113 0.38 -7.61 -6.98
N PRO A 114 0.85 -8.84 -7.29
CA PRO A 114 1.02 -9.25 -8.68
C PRO A 114 -0.31 -9.13 -9.45
N PRO A 115 -0.28 -8.84 -10.77
CA PRO A 115 -1.50 -8.81 -11.58
C PRO A 115 -2.25 -10.13 -11.52
N GLY A 116 -3.59 -10.06 -11.58
CA GLY A 116 -4.48 -11.21 -11.55
C GLY A 116 -5.29 -11.30 -10.26
N ILE A 117 -6.10 -12.35 -10.16
CA ILE A 117 -6.99 -12.56 -9.03
C ILE A 117 -6.19 -12.95 -7.79
N GLN A 118 -6.39 -12.22 -6.70
CA GLN A 118 -5.79 -12.52 -5.40
C GLN A 118 -6.81 -13.24 -4.51
N SER A 119 -6.36 -14.30 -3.82
CA SER A 119 -7.20 -15.04 -2.89
C SER A 119 -7.51 -14.22 -1.63
N ILE A 120 -8.57 -14.60 -0.93
CA ILE A 120 -8.95 -13.97 0.33
C ILE A 120 -7.84 -14.14 1.38
N GLU A 121 -7.16 -15.28 1.41
CA GLU A 121 -6.05 -15.57 2.32
C GLU A 121 -4.84 -14.66 2.06
N THR A 122 -4.50 -14.45 0.79
CA THR A 122 -3.40 -13.56 0.39
C THR A 122 -3.66 -12.11 0.83
N ILE A 123 -4.88 -11.63 0.60
CA ILE A 123 -5.26 -10.26 0.97
C ILE A 123 -5.33 -10.13 2.49
N THR A 124 -5.91 -11.09 3.18
CA THR A 124 -6.00 -11.12 4.64
C THR A 124 -4.62 -11.09 5.29
N SER A 125 -3.68 -11.89 4.80
CA SER A 125 -2.30 -11.91 5.29
C SER A 125 -1.62 -10.55 5.14
N ALA A 126 -1.84 -9.86 4.02
CA ALA A 126 -1.31 -8.53 3.79
C ALA A 126 -1.92 -7.48 4.74
N LEU A 127 -3.22 -7.55 4.98
CA LEU A 127 -3.92 -6.68 5.95
C LEU A 127 -3.41 -6.91 7.37
N ASP A 128 -3.24 -8.16 7.78
CA ASP A 128 -2.75 -8.53 9.12
C ASP A 128 -1.28 -8.13 9.31
N GLY A 129 -0.51 -8.02 8.25
CA GLY A 129 0.88 -7.57 8.27
C GLY A 129 1.05 -6.06 8.42
N LEU A 130 0.00 -5.26 8.35
CA LEU A 130 0.06 -3.82 8.56
C LEU A 130 0.27 -3.51 10.05
N LYS A 131 1.14 -2.52 10.31
CA LYS A 131 1.44 -2.04 11.66
C LYS A 131 0.64 -0.79 12.01
#